data_bb1c6b464bd6a07bee4b4c1707e0cefe
#
_entry.id   bb1c6b464bd6a07bee4b4c1707e0cefe
#
_cell.length_a   1.000
_cell.length_b   1.000
_cell.length_c   1.000
_cell.angle_alpha   90.00
_cell.angle_beta   90.00
_cell.angle_gamma   90.00
#
_symmetry.space_group_name_H-M   'P 1'
#
loop_
_entity.id
_entity.type
_entity.pdbx_description
1 polymer ?
#
loop_
_entity_poly.entity_id
_entity_poly.type
_entity_poly.pdbx_seq_one_letter_code
_entity_poly.pdbx_strand_id
1 'polypeptide(L)'
;EGELGVLAGEEDEDTKSEFSTYTNPEELEQFLTDTGVLMLAPTIGTMHGPNKGKPGQKVKLNIKLAHELLGVANKINNDIVFVAHGASTLYPEIIQYAVQQLKYHHKSENDTKTWNDFVGTDWDQIKGLIEAGFCKINTDTENRQTYLAALLGAINKNKTKIDIRFYDKITTNALTQSYIQKLIMS
;
A
#
# COMPACT_ATOMS: atom_id res chain seq x y z
N GLU A 1 4.37 -6.14 16.89
CA GLU A 1 4.43 -4.94 16.03
C GLU A 1 3.55 -3.85 16.62
N GLY A 2 4.08 -2.64 16.72
CA GLY A 2 3.35 -1.45 17.15
C GLY A 2 3.21 -0.44 16.01
N GLU A 3 2.23 0.47 16.14
CA GLU A 3 2.07 1.62 15.25
C GLU A 3 2.08 2.89 16.08
N LEU A 4 2.81 3.91 15.64
CA LEU A 4 2.90 5.19 16.33
C LEU A 4 2.62 6.34 15.37
N GLY A 5 1.59 7.11 15.70
CA GLY A 5 1.05 8.19 14.90
C GLY A 5 -0.31 7.83 14.28
N VAL A 6 -0.86 8.72 13.47
CA VAL A 6 -2.15 8.56 12.81
C VAL A 6 -1.94 8.60 11.30
N LEU A 7 -2.36 7.54 10.61
CA LEU A 7 -2.38 7.48 9.15
C LEU A 7 -3.70 8.05 8.62
N ALA A 8 -3.63 8.97 7.67
CA ALA A 8 -4.80 9.41 6.95
C ALA A 8 -5.24 8.37 5.91
N GLY A 9 -6.52 8.40 5.52
CA GLY A 9 -7.09 7.53 4.50
C GLY A 9 -8.16 6.59 5.04
N GLU A 10 -8.58 5.64 4.19
CA GLU A 10 -9.57 4.62 4.52
C GLU A 10 -8.86 3.29 4.76
N GLU A 11 -8.91 2.79 5.98
CA GLU A 11 -8.42 1.45 6.31
C GLU A 11 -9.54 0.42 6.13
N ASP A 12 -10.73 0.74 6.64
CA ASP A 12 -11.97 -0.01 6.47
C ASP A 12 -13.11 0.92 6.08
N GLU A 13 -14.27 0.37 5.64
CA GLU A 13 -15.44 1.15 5.22
C GLU A 13 -15.95 2.13 6.30
N ASP A 14 -15.66 1.85 7.57
CA ASP A 14 -16.13 2.62 8.74
C ASP A 14 -15.07 3.55 9.36
N THR A 15 -13.80 3.46 8.95
CA THR A 15 -12.71 4.26 9.54
C THR A 15 -12.08 5.19 8.50
N LYS A 16 -12.42 6.49 8.60
CA LYS A 16 -11.79 7.56 7.81
C LYS A 16 -11.02 8.48 8.74
N SER A 17 -9.72 8.62 8.52
CA SER A 17 -8.94 9.67 9.12
C SER A 17 -8.61 10.75 8.08
N GLU A 18 -9.05 11.98 8.35
CA GLU A 18 -8.77 13.14 7.49
C GLU A 18 -7.35 13.69 7.71
N PHE A 19 -6.71 13.33 8.82
CA PHE A 19 -5.44 13.90 9.22
C PHE A 19 -4.40 12.81 9.44
N SER A 20 -3.21 13.02 8.88
CA SER A 20 -2.00 12.25 9.17
C SER A 20 -1.12 13.08 10.10
N THR A 21 -0.60 12.46 11.15
CA THR A 21 0.43 13.07 12.00
C THR A 21 1.75 12.38 11.72
N TYR A 22 2.83 13.14 11.59
CA TYR A 22 4.17 12.56 11.57
C TYR A 22 4.55 12.07 12.97
N THR A 23 5.20 10.92 13.05
CA THR A 23 5.76 10.41 14.29
C THR A 23 6.79 11.39 14.83
N ASN A 24 6.65 11.77 16.10
CA ASN A 24 7.63 12.61 16.80
C ASN A 24 8.77 11.74 17.35
N PRO A 25 10.05 12.12 17.18
CA PRO A 25 11.19 11.36 17.70
C PRO A 25 11.17 11.14 19.21
N GLU A 26 10.71 12.12 20.02
CA GLU A 26 10.63 12.02 21.47
C GLU A 26 9.52 11.03 21.90
N GLU A 27 8.36 11.09 21.21
CA GLU A 27 7.26 10.14 21.43
C GLU A 27 7.66 8.72 21.02
N LEU A 28 8.46 8.57 19.96
CA LEU A 28 9.00 7.28 19.53
C LEU A 28 9.93 6.69 20.58
N GLU A 29 10.84 7.48 21.14
CA GLU A 29 11.75 7.05 22.21
C GLU A 29 10.99 6.53 23.42
N GLN A 30 9.99 7.29 23.87
CA GLN A 30 9.14 6.91 24.99
C GLN A 30 8.35 5.63 24.69
N PHE A 31 7.70 5.57 23.52
CA PHE A 31 6.89 4.42 23.13
C PHE A 31 7.72 3.12 23.06
N LEU A 32 8.89 3.18 22.46
CA LEU A 32 9.78 2.00 22.35
C LEU A 32 10.29 1.56 23.73
N THR A 33 10.60 2.51 24.61
CA THR A 33 11.05 2.24 25.97
C THR A 33 9.95 1.59 26.81
N ASP A 34 8.72 2.09 26.72
CA ASP A 34 7.59 1.61 27.51
C ASP A 34 7.06 0.26 27.04
N THR A 35 7.08 0.02 25.73
CA THR A 35 6.44 -1.17 25.13
C THR A 35 7.42 -2.31 24.84
N GLY A 36 8.68 -2.00 24.56
CA GLY A 36 9.70 -2.98 24.18
C GLY A 36 9.41 -3.68 22.85
N VAL A 37 8.57 -3.12 21.96
CA VAL A 37 8.30 -3.69 20.65
C VAL A 37 9.54 -3.67 19.79
N LEU A 38 9.73 -4.73 18.99
CA LEU A 38 10.86 -4.85 18.06
C LEU A 38 10.52 -4.46 16.63
N MET A 39 9.23 -4.37 16.31
CA MET A 39 8.76 -3.91 15.01
C MET A 39 7.86 -2.70 15.21
N LEU A 40 8.15 -1.61 14.53
CA LEU A 40 7.39 -0.37 14.64
C LEU A 40 7.02 0.20 13.28
N ALA A 41 5.75 0.55 13.13
CA ALA A 41 5.24 1.31 12.00
C ALA A 41 5.13 2.80 12.36
N PRO A 42 6.15 3.63 12.07
CA PRO A 42 6.06 5.06 12.27
C PRO A 42 5.32 5.73 11.12
N THR A 43 4.59 6.80 11.41
CA THR A 43 3.96 7.63 10.37
C THR A 43 4.96 8.65 9.82
N ILE A 44 5.22 8.55 8.52
CA ILE A 44 6.18 9.38 7.77
C ILE A 44 5.57 10.01 6.51
N GLY A 45 4.22 10.11 6.47
CA GLY A 45 3.46 10.61 5.33
C GLY A 45 2.86 9.51 4.46
N THR A 46 2.88 8.26 4.89
CA THR A 46 2.11 7.16 4.28
C THR A 46 0.62 7.35 4.55
N MET A 47 -0.22 6.77 3.70
CA MET A 47 -1.68 6.87 3.78
C MET A 47 -2.33 5.53 3.44
N HIS A 48 -3.42 5.19 4.12
CA HIS A 48 -4.24 4.02 3.79
C HIS A 48 -5.09 4.24 2.53
N GLY A 49 -5.52 3.14 1.92
CA GLY A 49 -6.45 3.14 0.80
C GLY A 49 -5.84 3.45 -0.57
N PRO A 50 -6.70 3.52 -1.61
CA PRO A 50 -6.27 3.72 -2.99
C PRO A 50 -6.03 5.20 -3.35
N ASN A 51 -6.49 6.14 -2.52
CA ASN A 51 -6.46 7.57 -2.79
C ASN A 51 -5.42 8.27 -1.91
N LYS A 52 -4.14 7.98 -2.16
CA LYS A 52 -3.00 8.54 -1.39
C LYS A 52 -2.65 9.98 -1.78
N GLY A 53 -3.61 10.74 -2.28
CA GLY A 53 -3.44 12.12 -2.72
C GLY A 53 -4.42 12.46 -3.84
N LYS A 54 -4.25 13.65 -4.44
CA LYS A 54 -5.05 14.05 -5.60
C LYS A 54 -4.55 13.34 -6.86
N PRO A 55 -5.43 13.01 -7.83
CA PRO A 55 -5.03 12.44 -9.10
C PRO A 55 -3.90 13.27 -9.75
N GLY A 56 -2.86 12.58 -10.20
CA GLY A 56 -1.66 13.23 -10.79
C GLY A 56 -0.65 13.79 -9.79
N GLN A 57 -0.91 13.73 -8.48
CA GLN A 57 0.07 14.07 -7.46
C GLN A 57 0.85 12.83 -7.04
N LYS A 58 2.16 13.02 -6.84
CA LYS A 58 3.00 11.98 -6.25
C LYS A 58 2.91 12.04 -4.73
N VAL A 59 2.80 10.88 -4.10
CA VAL A 59 2.97 10.75 -2.65
C VAL A 59 4.40 11.15 -2.29
N LYS A 60 4.56 12.02 -1.29
CA LYS A 60 5.86 12.40 -0.75
C LYS A 60 6.00 11.87 0.66
N LEU A 61 6.86 10.88 0.81
CA LEU A 61 7.25 10.36 2.13
C LEU A 61 8.39 11.21 2.70
N ASN A 62 8.38 11.39 4.01
CA ASN A 62 9.46 12.11 4.69
C ASN A 62 10.62 11.15 5.01
N ILE A 63 11.41 10.82 3.98
CA ILE A 63 12.55 9.90 4.11
C ILE A 63 13.60 10.43 5.10
N LYS A 64 13.75 11.75 5.20
CA LYS A 64 14.66 12.35 6.18
C LYS A 64 14.21 12.04 7.61
N LEU A 65 12.91 12.18 7.89
CA LEU A 65 12.34 11.81 9.18
C LEU A 65 12.51 10.30 9.44
N ALA A 66 12.31 9.46 8.43
CA ALA A 66 12.52 8.01 8.55
C ALA A 66 13.93 7.67 9.05
N HIS A 67 14.97 8.29 8.50
CA HIS A 67 16.35 8.12 8.96
C HIS A 67 16.55 8.64 10.40
N GLU A 68 15.96 9.79 10.74
CA GLU A 68 16.03 10.35 12.09
C GLU A 68 15.41 9.41 13.13
N LEU A 69 14.20 8.92 12.86
CA LEU A 69 13.49 7.97 13.72
C LEU A 69 14.26 6.66 13.89
N LEU A 70 14.84 6.12 12.81
CA LEU A 70 15.68 4.93 12.91
C LEU A 70 16.92 5.18 13.77
N GLY A 71 17.52 6.36 13.66
CA GLY A 71 18.65 6.76 14.50
C GLY A 71 18.28 6.82 16.00
N VAL A 72 17.05 7.22 16.34
CA VAL A 72 16.54 7.18 17.73
C VAL A 72 16.31 5.72 18.17
N ALA A 73 15.63 4.92 17.35
CA ALA A 73 15.34 3.52 17.65
C ALA A 73 16.63 2.71 17.91
N ASN A 74 17.66 2.91 17.09
CA ASN A 74 18.94 2.21 17.23
C ASN A 74 19.72 2.56 18.50
N LYS A 75 19.49 3.74 19.11
CA LYS A 75 20.08 4.08 20.43
C LYS A 75 19.46 3.28 21.56
N ILE A 76 18.21 2.83 21.39
CA ILE A 76 17.49 2.02 22.38
C ILE A 76 17.84 0.56 22.19
N ASN A 77 17.63 0.06 20.96
CA ASN A 77 17.95 -1.32 20.59
C ASN A 77 18.16 -1.42 19.07
N ASN A 78 19.30 -1.94 18.65
CA ASN A 78 19.65 -2.13 17.24
C ASN A 78 18.81 -3.21 16.53
N ASP A 79 18.08 -4.04 17.28
CA ASP A 79 17.19 -5.07 16.72
C ASP A 79 15.81 -4.50 16.33
N ILE A 80 15.53 -3.23 16.65
CA ILE A 80 14.30 -2.58 16.26
C ILE A 80 14.33 -2.34 14.74
N VAL A 81 13.26 -2.77 14.08
CA VAL A 81 13.07 -2.61 12.64
C VAL A 81 11.79 -1.85 12.33
N PHE A 82 11.78 -1.13 11.22
CA PHE A 82 10.61 -0.38 10.80
C PHE A 82 9.76 -1.11 9.78
N VAL A 83 8.45 -0.88 9.88
CA VAL A 83 7.41 -1.39 9.00
C VAL A 83 6.71 -0.22 8.31
N ALA A 84 6.48 -0.30 7.03
CA ALA A 84 5.71 0.70 6.31
C ALA A 84 4.24 0.27 6.19
N HIS A 85 3.36 0.95 6.93
CA HIS A 85 1.92 0.89 6.74
C HIS A 85 1.49 1.91 5.69
N GLY A 86 0.37 1.65 5.02
CA GLY A 86 -0.17 2.56 4.01
C GLY A 86 0.75 2.82 2.81
N ALA A 87 1.72 1.96 2.55
CA ALA A 87 2.74 2.12 1.50
C ALA A 87 2.45 1.34 0.21
N SER A 88 1.23 0.82 0.04
CA SER A 88 0.85 0.09 -1.18
C SER A 88 1.15 0.89 -2.44
N THR A 89 1.83 0.26 -3.38
CA THR A 89 2.03 0.77 -4.74
C THR A 89 0.80 0.45 -5.59
N LEU A 90 0.51 1.27 -6.59
CA LEU A 90 -0.52 0.98 -7.57
C LEU A 90 0.12 1.03 -8.96
N TYR A 91 0.14 -0.10 -9.63
CA TYR A 91 0.68 -0.18 -10.97
C TYR A 91 -0.31 0.41 -11.98
N PRO A 92 0.06 1.45 -12.75
CA PRO A 92 -0.82 2.07 -13.74
C PRO A 92 -1.42 1.07 -14.73
N GLU A 93 -0.65 0.05 -15.11
CA GLU A 93 -1.06 -0.99 -16.05
C GLU A 93 -2.22 -1.84 -15.49
N ILE A 94 -2.19 -2.14 -14.19
CA ILE A 94 -3.27 -2.88 -13.50
C ILE A 94 -4.53 -2.03 -13.47
N ILE A 95 -4.41 -0.74 -13.13
CA ILE A 95 -5.54 0.19 -13.13
C ILE A 95 -6.14 0.32 -14.52
N GLN A 96 -5.32 0.54 -15.55
CA GLN A 96 -5.78 0.63 -16.95
C GLN A 96 -6.48 -0.64 -17.41
N TYR A 97 -5.91 -1.80 -17.07
CA TYR A 97 -6.53 -3.08 -17.39
C TYR A 97 -7.89 -3.25 -16.71
N ALA A 98 -7.99 -2.95 -15.41
CA ALA A 98 -9.25 -3.02 -14.67
C ALA A 98 -10.32 -2.08 -15.26
N VAL A 99 -9.97 -0.83 -15.54
CA VAL A 99 -10.86 0.14 -16.20
C VAL A 99 -11.34 -0.38 -17.55
N GLN A 100 -10.45 -0.98 -18.35
CA GLN A 100 -10.81 -1.56 -19.64
C GLN A 100 -11.82 -2.72 -19.47
N GLN A 101 -11.64 -3.59 -18.46
CA GLN A 101 -12.55 -4.70 -18.20
C GLN A 101 -13.93 -4.18 -17.71
N LEU A 102 -13.96 -3.16 -16.87
CA LEU A 102 -15.19 -2.55 -16.38
C LEU A 102 -16.05 -1.93 -17.49
N LYS A 103 -15.43 -1.32 -18.50
CA LYS A 103 -16.14 -0.75 -19.67
C LYS A 103 -17.01 -1.76 -20.42
N TYR A 104 -16.72 -3.05 -20.31
CA TYR A 104 -17.59 -4.09 -20.88
C TYR A 104 -18.89 -4.29 -20.13
N HIS A 105 -18.93 -3.95 -18.82
CA HIS A 105 -20.07 -4.21 -17.95
C HIS A 105 -20.85 -2.95 -17.60
N HIS A 106 -20.19 -1.81 -17.55
CA HIS A 106 -20.79 -0.55 -17.11
C HIS A 106 -20.97 0.41 -18.29
N LYS A 107 -22.20 0.92 -18.44
CA LYS A 107 -22.54 1.95 -19.42
C LYS A 107 -22.23 3.36 -18.94
N SER A 108 -21.82 3.53 -17.68
CA SER A 108 -21.57 4.81 -17.05
C SER A 108 -20.07 5.11 -16.97
N GLU A 109 -19.66 6.28 -17.48
CA GLU A 109 -18.29 6.77 -17.32
C GLU A 109 -17.93 7.06 -15.85
N ASN A 110 -18.93 7.28 -14.99
CA ASN A 110 -18.69 7.59 -13.58
C ASN A 110 -18.06 6.41 -12.83
N ASP A 111 -18.44 5.17 -13.16
CA ASP A 111 -17.90 3.97 -12.49
C ASP A 111 -16.42 3.73 -12.80
N THR A 112 -15.93 4.24 -13.95
CA THR A 112 -14.52 4.12 -14.33
C THR A 112 -13.65 5.26 -13.81
N LYS A 113 -14.23 6.41 -13.46
CA LYS A 113 -13.51 7.58 -12.93
C LYS A 113 -12.85 7.25 -11.59
N THR A 114 -13.55 6.55 -10.71
CA THR A 114 -13.03 6.15 -9.39
C THR A 114 -11.71 5.37 -9.50
N TRP A 115 -11.57 4.52 -10.51
CA TRP A 115 -10.34 3.76 -10.73
C TRP A 115 -9.21 4.62 -11.30
N ASN A 116 -9.54 5.58 -12.16
CA ASN A 116 -8.56 6.50 -12.71
C ASN A 116 -8.00 7.48 -11.67
N ASP A 117 -8.73 7.67 -10.56
CA ASP A 117 -8.34 8.56 -9.48
C ASP A 117 -7.45 7.87 -8.43
N PHE A 118 -7.18 6.58 -8.58
CA PHE A 118 -6.34 5.85 -7.65
C PHE A 118 -4.89 6.30 -7.71
N VAL A 119 -4.34 6.60 -6.55
CA VAL A 119 -2.95 7.04 -6.36
C VAL A 119 -2.28 6.15 -5.33
N GLY A 120 -1.23 5.46 -5.72
CA GLY A 120 -0.37 4.66 -4.84
C GLY A 120 0.93 5.36 -4.48
N THR A 121 1.72 4.71 -3.65
CA THR A 121 3.09 5.14 -3.34
C THR A 121 4.00 4.81 -4.51
N ASP A 122 4.77 5.78 -5.00
CA ASP A 122 5.74 5.56 -6.07
C ASP A 122 6.85 4.59 -5.64
N TRP A 123 7.36 3.82 -6.58
CA TRP A 123 8.43 2.85 -6.31
C TRP A 123 9.72 3.51 -5.79
N ASP A 124 10.07 4.70 -6.26
CA ASP A 124 11.24 5.43 -5.76
C ASP A 124 11.10 5.81 -4.27
N GLN A 125 9.88 6.07 -3.80
CA GLN A 125 9.61 6.30 -2.38
C GLN A 125 9.79 5.01 -1.57
N ILE A 126 9.36 3.87 -2.11
CA ILE A 126 9.56 2.55 -1.48
C ILE A 126 11.07 2.25 -1.35
N LYS A 127 11.86 2.49 -2.39
CA LYS A 127 13.32 2.35 -2.32
C LYS A 127 13.92 3.23 -1.23
N GLY A 128 13.49 4.49 -1.14
CA GLY A 128 13.93 5.38 -0.08
C GLY A 128 13.59 4.87 1.32
N LEU A 129 12.45 4.18 1.51
CA LEU A 129 12.12 3.53 2.78
C LEU A 129 13.06 2.36 3.08
N ILE A 130 13.34 1.51 2.10
CA ILE A 130 14.27 0.38 2.26
C ILE A 130 15.65 0.89 2.66
N GLU A 131 16.15 1.93 1.98
CA GLU A 131 17.43 2.59 2.30
C GLU A 131 17.42 3.25 3.69
N ALA A 132 16.25 3.71 4.17
CA ALA A 132 16.05 4.24 5.53
C ALA A 132 15.81 3.13 6.59
N GLY A 133 16.03 1.85 6.26
CA GLY A 133 15.98 0.74 7.22
C GLY A 133 14.59 0.13 7.44
N PHE A 134 13.61 0.41 6.59
CA PHE A 134 12.34 -0.31 6.62
C PHE A 134 12.54 -1.71 6.03
N CYS A 135 12.26 -2.73 6.82
CA CYS A 135 12.46 -4.14 6.43
C CYS A 135 11.17 -4.85 6.02
N LYS A 136 10.02 -4.23 6.26
CA LYS A 136 8.69 -4.77 5.93
C LYS A 136 7.82 -3.68 5.31
N ILE A 137 7.22 -3.98 4.17
CA ILE A 137 6.28 -3.08 3.48
C ILE A 137 4.93 -3.80 3.40
N ASN A 138 3.94 -3.28 4.12
CA ASN A 138 2.60 -3.83 4.06
C ASN A 138 1.90 -3.40 2.76
N THR A 139 1.30 -4.37 2.08
CA THR A 139 0.57 -4.14 0.82
C THR A 139 -0.81 -4.78 0.88
N ASP A 140 -1.85 -4.01 0.68
CA ASP A 140 -3.23 -4.47 0.66
C ASP A 140 -3.98 -3.96 -0.57
N THR A 141 -4.13 -2.65 -0.72
CA THR A 141 -4.87 -2.03 -1.82
C THR A 141 -4.46 -2.57 -3.18
N GLU A 142 -3.16 -2.71 -3.43
CA GLU A 142 -2.62 -3.25 -4.66
C GLU A 142 -3.02 -4.71 -4.89
N ASN A 143 -3.01 -5.53 -3.82
CA ASN A 143 -3.41 -6.93 -3.90
C ASN A 143 -4.89 -7.04 -4.28
N ARG A 144 -5.75 -6.26 -3.64
CA ARG A 144 -7.19 -6.21 -3.96
C ARG A 144 -7.41 -5.78 -5.41
N GLN A 145 -6.69 -4.76 -5.88
CA GLN A 145 -6.83 -4.26 -7.26
C GLN A 145 -6.32 -5.29 -8.28
N THR A 146 -5.19 -5.90 -8.03
CA THR A 146 -4.64 -6.96 -8.88
C THR A 146 -5.60 -8.15 -8.99
N TYR A 147 -6.12 -8.59 -7.84
CA TYR A 147 -7.10 -9.68 -7.79
C TYR A 147 -8.36 -9.35 -8.61
N LEU A 148 -8.95 -8.18 -8.34
CA LEU A 148 -10.19 -7.77 -9.00
C LEU A 148 -10.00 -7.56 -10.50
N ALA A 149 -8.92 -6.94 -10.94
CA ALA A 149 -8.60 -6.76 -12.35
C ALA A 149 -8.47 -8.12 -13.08
N ALA A 150 -7.75 -9.06 -12.48
CA ALA A 150 -7.58 -10.41 -13.03
C ALA A 150 -8.92 -11.18 -13.08
N LEU A 151 -9.73 -11.07 -12.03
CA LEU A 151 -11.05 -11.70 -11.96
C LEU A 151 -11.99 -11.18 -13.06
N LEU A 152 -12.11 -9.86 -13.19
CA LEU A 152 -12.94 -9.22 -14.22
C LEU A 152 -12.51 -9.63 -15.63
N GLY A 153 -11.21 -9.63 -15.89
CA GLY A 153 -10.67 -10.06 -17.17
C GLY A 153 -10.93 -11.55 -17.46
N ALA A 154 -10.85 -12.40 -16.44
CA ALA A 154 -11.13 -13.82 -16.57
C ALA A 154 -12.63 -14.08 -16.84
N ILE A 155 -13.54 -13.39 -16.13
CA ILE A 155 -14.99 -13.48 -16.35
C ILE A 155 -15.35 -13.01 -17.75
N ASN A 156 -14.80 -11.88 -18.21
CA ASN A 156 -15.08 -11.32 -19.53
C ASN A 156 -14.68 -12.27 -20.66
N LYS A 157 -13.56 -12.99 -20.51
CA LYS A 157 -13.05 -13.94 -21.49
C LYS A 157 -13.77 -15.30 -21.45
N ASN A 158 -14.33 -15.68 -20.31
CA ASN A 158 -14.81 -17.05 -20.05
C ASN A 158 -16.24 -17.07 -19.47
N LYS A 159 -17.18 -16.42 -20.15
CA LYS A 159 -18.57 -16.21 -19.68
C LYS A 159 -19.35 -17.48 -19.36
N THR A 160 -18.91 -18.64 -19.86
CA THR A 160 -19.58 -19.94 -19.66
C THR A 160 -18.97 -20.78 -18.53
N LYS A 161 -17.86 -20.32 -17.92
CA LYS A 161 -17.25 -21.02 -16.80
C LYS A 161 -18.00 -20.69 -15.52
N ILE A 162 -18.42 -21.73 -14.79
CA ILE A 162 -19.18 -21.62 -13.52
C ILE A 162 -18.37 -22.10 -12.30
N ASP A 163 -17.22 -22.73 -12.52
CA ASP A 163 -16.38 -23.25 -11.45
C ASP A 163 -15.42 -22.15 -10.95
N ILE A 164 -15.58 -21.76 -9.67
CA ILE A 164 -14.77 -20.72 -9.04
C ILE A 164 -13.28 -21.05 -9.05
N ARG A 165 -12.88 -22.32 -8.95
CA ARG A 165 -11.48 -22.77 -8.99
C ARG A 165 -10.74 -22.37 -10.27
N PHE A 166 -11.47 -22.20 -11.37
CA PHE A 166 -10.92 -21.70 -12.62
C PHE A 166 -10.48 -20.25 -12.48
N TYR A 167 -11.29 -19.42 -11.81
CA TYR A 167 -10.99 -18.00 -11.60
C TYR A 167 -9.92 -17.81 -10.52
N ASP A 168 -9.98 -18.59 -9.45
CA ASP A 168 -8.98 -18.55 -8.37
C ASP A 168 -7.57 -18.84 -8.89
N LYS A 169 -7.43 -19.78 -9.81
CA LYS A 169 -6.13 -20.06 -10.44
C LYS A 169 -5.57 -18.84 -11.19
N ILE A 170 -6.43 -18.10 -11.89
CA ILE A 170 -6.02 -16.93 -12.68
C ILE A 170 -5.66 -15.78 -11.74
N THR A 171 -6.48 -15.52 -10.73
CA THR A 171 -6.25 -14.44 -9.76
C THR A 171 -5.02 -14.72 -8.90
N THR A 172 -4.82 -15.95 -8.46
CA THR A 172 -3.62 -16.36 -7.70
C THR A 172 -2.36 -16.18 -8.55
N ASN A 173 -2.38 -16.56 -9.83
CA ASN A 173 -1.24 -16.33 -10.71
C ASN A 173 -0.94 -14.83 -10.87
N ALA A 174 -1.96 -13.98 -11.01
CA ALA A 174 -1.77 -12.54 -11.11
C ALA A 174 -1.13 -11.95 -9.85
N LEU A 175 -1.59 -12.35 -8.66
CA LEU A 175 -0.97 -11.97 -7.39
C LEU A 175 0.48 -12.44 -7.28
N THR A 176 0.73 -13.70 -7.65
CA THR A 176 2.09 -14.26 -7.64
C THR A 176 3.03 -13.44 -8.52
N GLN A 177 2.62 -13.07 -9.73
CA GLN A 177 3.44 -12.23 -10.61
C GLN A 177 3.68 -10.84 -10.03
N SER A 178 2.67 -10.23 -9.40
CA SER A 178 2.82 -8.95 -8.70
C SER A 178 3.88 -9.03 -7.58
N TYR A 179 3.86 -10.09 -6.77
CA TYR A 179 4.87 -10.29 -5.72
C TYR A 179 6.27 -10.56 -6.28
N ILE A 180 6.40 -11.38 -7.33
CA ILE A 180 7.70 -11.63 -7.99
C ILE A 180 8.27 -10.32 -8.52
N GLN A 181 7.46 -9.49 -9.14
CA GLN A 181 7.89 -8.19 -9.65
C GLN A 181 8.44 -7.29 -8.54
N LYS A 182 7.78 -7.23 -7.38
CA LYS A 182 8.26 -6.48 -6.22
C LYS A 182 9.60 -7.00 -5.71
N LEU A 183 9.75 -8.32 -5.59
CA LEU A 183 11.00 -8.95 -5.15
C LEU A 183 12.18 -8.72 -6.10
N ILE A 184 11.92 -8.56 -7.41
CA ILE A 184 12.96 -8.24 -8.39
C ILE A 184 13.35 -6.75 -8.30
N MET A 185 12.41 -5.88 -7.93
CA MET A 185 12.61 -4.44 -7.88
C MET A 185 13.18 -3.96 -6.54
N SER A 186 13.04 -4.72 -5.46
CA SER A 186 13.61 -4.45 -4.13
C SER A 186 15.09 -4.83 -4.06
#